data_bc4968758184123fb07c4400b3c863e3
#
_entry.id   bc4968758184123fb07c4400b3c863e3
#
_cell.length_a   1.000
_cell.length_b   1.000
_cell.length_c   1.000
_cell.angle_alpha   90.00
_cell.angle_beta   90.00
_cell.angle_gamma   90.00
#
_symmetry.space_group_name_H-M   'P 1'
#
loop_
_entity.id
_entity.type
_entity.pdbx_description
1 polymer ?
#
loop_
_entity_poly.entity_id
_entity_poly.type
_entity_poly.pdbx_seq_one_letter_code
_entity_poly.pdbx_strand_id
1 'polypeptide(L)'
;MKSTLVRFAKTSVLKITRTLGVKQSEASLVAQSQDYWGNGQASRFRANSHWRGDDGISADTFATLGEQHLDMFAHFNLLTGHVWPLERVIEWGCGGGSNALAFARVCKNFVGVDVSQPTLDAFTKCMVDENIHHTTPALIRVDEPEKLPINMDGTCDMFLCTFVFELVPTPEYGKRLLTIARRLLKPGATAMIQIKYATADASTKPRRWGYRFNVANMTTYSIDDFWQTCESAGLKPLAIKLLPDAPLVGDGRYAYFFLQKN
;
A
#
# COMPACT_ATOMS: atom_id res chain seq x y z
N MET A 1 13.14 -28.19 -13.90
CA MET A 1 12.10 -28.44 -14.92
C MET A 1 10.66 -28.32 -14.40
N LYS A 2 10.25 -28.93 -13.29
CA LYS A 2 8.85 -28.79 -12.77
C LYS A 2 8.46 -27.34 -12.44
N SER A 3 9.34 -26.52 -11.88
CA SER A 3 9.05 -25.13 -11.52
C SER A 3 8.83 -24.22 -12.75
N THR A 4 9.55 -24.47 -13.85
CA THR A 4 9.44 -23.69 -15.09
C THR A 4 8.13 -23.99 -15.82
N LEU A 5 7.70 -25.25 -15.86
CA LEU A 5 6.43 -25.68 -16.46
C LEU A 5 5.22 -25.13 -15.70
N VAL A 6 5.26 -25.17 -14.37
CA VAL A 6 4.21 -24.60 -13.51
C VAL A 6 4.11 -23.08 -13.71
N ARG A 7 5.25 -22.40 -13.81
CA ARG A 7 5.30 -20.96 -14.08
C ARG A 7 4.72 -20.62 -15.45
N PHE A 8 5.04 -21.41 -16.47
CA PHE A 8 4.53 -21.20 -17.84
C PHE A 8 3.01 -21.43 -17.92
N ALA A 9 2.52 -22.52 -17.34
CA ALA A 9 1.09 -22.81 -17.25
C ALA A 9 0.32 -21.71 -16.51
N LYS A 10 0.85 -21.24 -15.40
CA LYS A 10 0.29 -20.15 -14.62
C LYS A 10 0.19 -18.85 -15.43
N THR A 11 1.24 -18.48 -16.16
CA THR A 11 1.26 -17.28 -17.00
C THR A 11 0.25 -17.38 -18.15
N SER A 12 0.12 -18.56 -18.77
CA SER A 12 -0.83 -18.80 -19.86
C SER A 12 -2.28 -18.72 -19.39
N VAL A 13 -2.61 -19.33 -18.25
CA VAL A 13 -3.95 -19.25 -17.64
C VAL A 13 -4.30 -17.80 -17.30
N LEU A 14 -3.37 -17.07 -16.72
CA LEU A 14 -3.56 -15.65 -16.40
C LEU A 14 -3.77 -14.77 -17.65
N LYS A 15 -3.08 -15.07 -18.74
CA LYS A 15 -3.26 -14.37 -20.00
C LYS A 15 -4.63 -14.66 -20.61
N ILE A 16 -5.05 -15.92 -20.64
CA ILE A 16 -6.36 -16.36 -21.16
C ILE A 16 -7.49 -15.73 -20.35
N THR A 17 -7.44 -15.81 -19.02
CA THR A 17 -8.50 -15.26 -18.15
C THR A 17 -8.63 -13.74 -18.29
N ARG A 18 -7.51 -13.01 -18.49
CA ARG A 18 -7.54 -11.57 -18.82
C ARG A 18 -8.21 -11.28 -20.16
N THR A 19 -7.83 -12.04 -21.19
CA THR A 19 -8.39 -11.87 -22.54
C THR A 19 -9.88 -12.16 -22.59
N LEU A 20 -10.34 -13.18 -21.84
CA LEU A 20 -11.75 -13.54 -21.70
C LEU A 20 -12.52 -12.63 -20.74
N GLY A 21 -11.86 -11.68 -20.07
CA GLY A 21 -12.50 -10.76 -19.13
C GLY A 21 -13.08 -11.45 -17.89
N VAL A 22 -12.55 -12.62 -17.49
CA VAL A 22 -13.01 -13.35 -16.31
C VAL A 22 -12.85 -12.49 -15.06
N LYS A 23 -13.95 -12.28 -14.32
CA LYS A 23 -14.00 -11.49 -13.10
C LYS A 23 -14.64 -12.29 -11.98
N GLN A 24 -14.07 -12.20 -10.78
CA GLN A 24 -14.73 -12.64 -9.56
C GLN A 24 -15.49 -11.45 -8.93
N SER A 25 -16.49 -11.76 -8.10
CA SER A 25 -17.17 -10.72 -7.31
C SER A 25 -16.22 -10.10 -6.30
N GLU A 26 -16.44 -8.84 -5.93
CA GLU A 26 -15.67 -8.17 -4.88
C GLU A 26 -15.69 -8.97 -3.57
N ALA A 27 -16.86 -9.45 -3.14
CA ALA A 27 -16.99 -10.26 -1.94
C ALA A 27 -16.07 -11.50 -1.95
N SER A 28 -15.98 -12.19 -3.10
CA SER A 28 -15.07 -13.34 -3.25
C SER A 28 -13.61 -12.95 -3.17
N LEU A 29 -13.22 -11.82 -3.79
CA LEU A 29 -11.84 -11.32 -3.75
C LEU A 29 -11.47 -10.79 -2.37
N VAL A 30 -12.39 -10.13 -1.67
CA VAL A 30 -12.23 -9.68 -0.27
C VAL A 30 -11.98 -10.88 0.65
N ALA A 31 -12.79 -11.94 0.53
CA ALA A 31 -12.60 -13.15 1.33
C ALA A 31 -11.24 -13.83 1.05
N GLN A 32 -10.82 -13.90 -0.22
CA GLN A 32 -9.50 -14.42 -0.59
C GLN A 32 -8.35 -13.54 -0.09
N SER A 33 -8.52 -12.23 -0.10
CA SER A 33 -7.56 -11.27 0.45
C SER A 33 -7.43 -11.41 1.96
N GLN A 34 -8.55 -11.49 2.68
CA GLN A 34 -8.57 -11.70 4.13
C GLN A 34 -7.86 -13.00 4.52
N ASP A 35 -8.11 -14.08 3.79
CA ASP A 35 -7.46 -15.37 4.04
C ASP A 35 -5.95 -15.33 3.70
N TYR A 36 -5.55 -14.66 2.61
CA TYR A 36 -4.15 -14.54 2.23
C TYR A 36 -3.33 -13.76 3.26
N TRP A 37 -3.81 -12.59 3.67
CA TRP A 37 -3.09 -11.69 4.57
C TRP A 37 -3.27 -12.04 6.04
N GLY A 38 -4.47 -12.47 6.45
CA GLY A 38 -4.78 -12.76 7.84
C GLY A 38 -4.09 -14.01 8.40
N ASN A 39 -3.90 -15.04 7.58
CA ASN A 39 -3.35 -16.31 8.05
C ASN A 39 -1.81 -16.39 8.07
N GLY A 40 -1.10 -15.48 7.37
CA GLY A 40 0.35 -15.41 7.40
C GLY A 40 1.11 -16.63 6.86
N GLN A 41 0.41 -17.58 6.20
CA GLN A 41 0.97 -18.90 5.82
C GLN A 41 1.39 -19.01 4.35
N ALA A 42 1.15 -18.00 3.53
CA ALA A 42 1.57 -18.04 2.13
C ALA A 42 3.10 -18.05 2.01
N SER A 43 3.64 -18.84 1.11
CA SER A 43 5.08 -19.07 0.95
C SER A 43 5.94 -17.83 0.71
N ARG A 44 5.34 -16.69 0.40
CA ARG A 44 6.02 -15.40 0.22
C ARG A 44 5.40 -14.30 1.09
N PHE A 45 4.66 -14.70 2.11
CA PHE A 45 3.92 -13.75 2.96
C PHE A 45 4.85 -12.69 3.56
N ARG A 46 5.95 -13.10 4.19
CA ARG A 46 6.89 -12.19 4.85
C ARG A 46 7.55 -11.22 3.87
N ALA A 47 7.96 -11.72 2.70
CA ALA A 47 8.52 -10.85 1.65
C ALA A 47 7.47 -9.87 1.08
N ASN A 48 6.23 -10.34 0.86
CA ASN A 48 5.15 -9.50 0.36
C ASN A 48 4.63 -8.48 1.40
N SER A 49 4.78 -8.78 2.69
CA SER A 49 4.47 -7.87 3.81
C SER A 49 5.69 -7.05 4.24
N HIS A 50 6.77 -7.09 3.47
CA HIS A 50 8.02 -6.36 3.72
C HIS A 50 8.53 -6.53 5.16
N TRP A 51 8.61 -7.78 5.66
CA TRP A 51 9.26 -8.04 6.93
C TRP A 51 10.78 -7.91 6.79
N ARG A 52 11.43 -7.41 7.83
CA ARG A 52 12.90 -7.31 7.86
C ARG A 52 13.52 -8.66 8.17
N GLY A 53 14.51 -9.07 7.38
CA GLY A 53 15.33 -10.26 7.64
C GLY A 53 14.90 -11.51 6.86
N ASP A 54 15.15 -12.68 7.46
CA ASP A 54 14.98 -13.99 6.80
C ASP A 54 13.54 -14.19 6.28
N ASP A 55 13.43 -14.74 5.07
CA ASP A 55 12.16 -14.91 4.34
C ASP A 55 11.39 -13.60 4.03
N GLY A 56 11.93 -12.45 4.44
CA GLY A 56 11.41 -11.11 4.17
C GLY A 56 12.22 -10.37 3.11
N ILE A 57 12.61 -9.13 3.43
CA ILE A 57 13.54 -8.31 2.66
C ILE A 57 14.78 -8.01 3.50
N SER A 58 15.92 -7.80 2.86
CA SER A 58 17.18 -7.53 3.58
C SER A 58 17.07 -6.26 4.44
N ALA A 59 17.87 -6.18 5.50
CA ALA A 59 17.86 -5.00 6.37
C ALA A 59 18.18 -3.71 5.60
N ASP A 60 19.11 -3.78 4.65
CA ASP A 60 19.49 -2.63 3.81
C ASP A 60 18.35 -2.21 2.89
N THR A 61 17.69 -3.17 2.22
CA THR A 61 16.50 -2.88 1.39
C THR A 61 15.37 -2.30 2.23
N PHE A 62 15.15 -2.85 3.42
CA PHE A 62 14.12 -2.41 4.35
C PHE A 62 14.32 -0.94 4.76
N ALA A 63 15.52 -0.57 5.20
CA ALA A 63 15.83 0.81 5.57
C ALA A 63 15.78 1.75 4.35
N THR A 64 16.39 1.34 3.23
CA THR A 64 16.45 2.16 2.01
C THR A 64 15.07 2.48 1.45
N LEU A 65 14.10 1.53 1.52
CA LEU A 65 12.72 1.79 1.07
C LEU A 65 12.06 2.91 1.88
N GLY A 66 12.17 2.85 3.21
CA GLY A 66 11.60 3.88 4.08
C GLY A 66 12.21 5.26 3.82
N GLU A 67 13.54 5.33 3.72
CA GLU A 67 14.26 6.59 3.43
C GLU A 67 13.89 7.15 2.05
N GLN A 68 13.80 6.32 1.00
CA GLN A 68 13.38 6.78 -0.33
C GLN A 68 11.96 7.36 -0.32
N HIS A 69 11.04 6.77 0.42
CA HIS A 69 9.68 7.30 0.54
C HIS A 69 9.65 8.60 1.35
N LEU A 70 10.46 8.69 2.41
CA LEU A 70 10.57 9.92 3.19
C LEU A 70 11.18 11.06 2.35
N ASP A 71 12.26 10.80 1.61
CA ASP A 71 12.88 11.79 0.70
C ASP A 71 11.88 12.25 -0.36
N MET A 72 11.12 11.31 -0.94
CA MET A 72 10.07 11.62 -1.90
C MET A 72 9.00 12.51 -1.29
N PHE A 73 8.53 12.18 -0.09
CA PHE A 73 7.54 12.98 0.63
C PHE A 73 8.11 14.37 0.97
N ALA A 74 9.33 14.46 1.49
CA ALA A 74 9.97 15.72 1.80
C ALA A 74 10.07 16.66 0.57
N HIS A 75 10.38 16.08 -0.60
CA HIS A 75 10.39 16.83 -1.85
C HIS A 75 8.99 17.34 -2.24
N PHE A 76 7.96 16.49 -2.16
CA PHE A 76 6.58 16.91 -2.44
C PHE A 76 6.06 17.91 -1.44
N ASN A 77 6.49 17.83 -0.18
CA ASN A 77 6.07 18.73 0.90
C ASN A 77 6.45 20.19 0.64
N LEU A 78 7.45 20.45 -0.20
CA LEU A 78 7.76 21.80 -0.66
C LEU A 78 6.59 22.48 -1.39
N LEU A 79 5.67 21.71 -1.95
CA LEU A 79 4.47 22.23 -2.64
C LEU A 79 3.39 22.73 -1.66
N THR A 80 3.40 22.28 -0.42
CA THR A 80 2.37 22.60 0.59
C THR A 80 2.90 23.46 1.73
N GLY A 81 4.20 23.50 1.92
CA GLY A 81 4.85 24.26 2.99
C GLY A 81 4.55 23.76 4.40
N HIS A 82 4.17 22.48 4.57
CA HIS A 82 3.96 21.89 5.89
C HIS A 82 5.22 21.96 6.74
N VAL A 83 5.05 22.28 8.01
CA VAL A 83 6.14 22.40 8.99
C VAL A 83 6.45 21.03 9.61
N TRP A 84 7.73 20.73 9.77
CA TRP A 84 8.23 19.57 10.49
C TRP A 84 8.46 19.89 11.98
N PRO A 85 8.34 18.90 12.90
CA PRO A 85 7.81 17.55 12.68
C PRO A 85 6.28 17.53 12.51
N LEU A 86 5.77 16.51 11.82
CA LEU A 86 4.33 16.25 11.73
C LEU A 86 3.79 15.82 13.09
N GLU A 87 2.55 16.16 13.42
CA GLU A 87 1.93 15.69 14.67
C GLU A 87 1.57 14.20 14.58
N ARG A 88 0.93 13.81 13.47
CA ARG A 88 0.51 12.41 13.28
C ARG A 88 0.61 11.97 11.83
N VAL A 89 1.33 10.86 11.62
CA VAL A 89 1.37 10.12 10.38
C VAL A 89 0.61 8.82 10.55
N ILE A 90 -0.21 8.45 9.57
CA ILE A 90 -0.85 7.14 9.50
C ILE A 90 -0.42 6.44 8.22
N GLU A 91 0.05 5.21 8.34
CA GLU A 91 0.37 4.34 7.20
C GLU A 91 -0.65 3.22 7.08
N TRP A 92 -1.25 3.09 5.91
CA TRP A 92 -2.19 2.04 5.56
C TRP A 92 -1.48 0.91 4.84
N GLY A 93 -1.46 -0.29 5.45
CA GLY A 93 -0.63 -1.41 5.04
C GLY A 93 0.83 -1.22 5.43
N CYS A 94 1.08 -1.02 6.73
CA CYS A 94 2.41 -0.67 7.23
C CYS A 94 3.45 -1.80 7.09
N GLY A 95 3.01 -3.02 6.81
CA GLY A 95 3.92 -4.16 6.69
C GLY A 95 4.80 -4.32 7.90
N GLY A 96 6.05 -4.73 7.72
CA GLY A 96 7.03 -4.88 8.79
C GLY A 96 7.59 -3.56 9.36
N GLY A 97 7.16 -2.38 8.87
CA GLY A 97 7.54 -1.08 9.41
C GLY A 97 8.69 -0.36 8.71
N SER A 98 8.98 -0.69 7.45
CA SER A 98 10.03 -0.01 6.66
C SER A 98 9.84 1.50 6.61
N ASN A 99 8.64 1.97 6.28
CA ASN A 99 8.34 3.40 6.30
C ASN A 99 8.30 3.97 7.72
N ALA A 100 7.78 3.21 8.69
CA ALA A 100 7.75 3.66 10.07
C ALA A 100 9.13 3.97 10.61
N LEU A 101 10.15 3.17 10.24
CA LEU A 101 11.54 3.39 10.62
C LEU A 101 12.06 4.78 10.19
N ALA A 102 11.66 5.25 9.02
CA ALA A 102 12.04 6.57 8.51
C ALA A 102 11.12 7.69 9.01
N PHE A 103 9.80 7.52 8.85
CA PHE A 103 8.82 8.59 9.14
C PHE A 103 8.62 8.87 10.63
N ALA A 104 8.83 7.89 11.52
CA ALA A 104 8.75 8.12 12.95
C ALA A 104 9.75 9.17 13.44
N ARG A 105 10.88 9.35 12.75
CA ARG A 105 11.89 10.38 13.09
C ARG A 105 11.40 11.81 12.85
N VAL A 106 10.37 11.97 12.04
CA VAL A 106 9.85 13.27 11.59
C VAL A 106 8.39 13.51 11.97
N CYS A 107 7.83 12.67 12.85
CA CYS A 107 6.51 12.87 13.42
C CYS A 107 6.50 12.61 14.92
N LYS A 108 5.48 13.15 15.63
CA LYS A 108 5.30 12.89 17.07
C LYS A 108 4.59 11.58 17.35
N ASN A 109 3.71 11.15 16.43
CA ASN A 109 2.96 9.91 16.53
C ASN A 109 2.86 9.25 15.17
N PHE A 110 3.24 7.97 15.09
CA PHE A 110 3.09 7.16 13.90
C PHE A 110 2.09 6.03 14.14
N VAL A 111 1.10 5.87 13.27
CA VAL A 111 0.11 4.80 13.36
C VAL A 111 0.28 3.85 12.17
N GLY A 112 0.64 2.61 12.45
CA GLY A 112 0.76 1.56 11.44
C GLY A 112 -0.50 0.71 11.39
N VAL A 113 -1.25 0.78 10.28
CA VAL A 113 -2.47 -0.01 10.06
C VAL A 113 -2.16 -1.20 9.18
N ASP A 114 -2.59 -2.39 9.57
CA ASP A 114 -2.47 -3.61 8.74
C ASP A 114 -3.66 -4.55 9.00
N VAL A 115 -3.86 -5.50 8.09
CA VAL A 115 -4.92 -6.53 8.18
C VAL A 115 -4.42 -7.82 8.80
N SER A 116 -3.14 -7.90 9.16
CA SER A 116 -2.43 -9.08 9.63
C SER A 116 -1.85 -8.85 11.02
N GLN A 117 -2.35 -9.58 12.02
CA GLN A 117 -1.77 -9.53 13.36
C GLN A 117 -0.29 -9.97 13.38
N PRO A 118 0.14 -11.07 12.72
CA PRO A 118 1.56 -11.41 12.66
C PRO A 118 2.45 -10.32 12.06
N THR A 119 1.92 -9.55 11.09
CA THR A 119 2.64 -8.42 10.51
C THR A 119 2.76 -7.26 11.50
N LEU A 120 1.71 -6.95 12.24
CA LEU A 120 1.76 -5.93 13.30
C LEU A 120 2.66 -6.33 14.46
N ASP A 121 2.78 -7.62 14.77
CA ASP A 121 3.73 -8.12 15.76
C ASP A 121 5.18 -7.91 15.28
N ALA A 122 5.46 -8.18 14.00
CA ALA A 122 6.77 -7.91 13.39
C ALA A 122 7.07 -6.40 13.32
N PHE A 123 6.07 -5.57 12.98
CA PHE A 123 6.15 -4.11 13.04
C PHE A 123 6.52 -3.63 14.46
N THR A 124 5.78 -4.08 15.46
CA THR A 124 5.99 -3.69 16.84
C THR A 124 7.39 -4.09 17.32
N LYS A 125 7.80 -5.33 17.02
CA LYS A 125 9.16 -5.79 17.34
C LYS A 125 10.21 -4.91 16.68
N CYS A 126 10.06 -4.59 15.40
CA CYS A 126 10.99 -3.71 14.68
C CYS A 126 11.10 -2.35 15.36
N MET A 127 10.01 -1.73 15.76
CA MET A 127 10.01 -0.42 16.42
C MET A 127 10.70 -0.48 17.80
N VAL A 128 10.47 -1.54 18.57
CA VAL A 128 11.15 -1.76 19.85
C VAL A 128 12.65 -1.94 19.67
N ASP A 129 13.07 -2.77 18.71
CA ASP A 129 14.50 -3.02 18.42
C ASP A 129 15.23 -1.72 18.01
N GLU A 130 14.52 -0.75 17.42
CA GLU A 130 15.06 0.55 16.98
C GLU A 130 14.84 1.68 18.00
N ASN A 131 14.36 1.37 19.23
CA ASN A 131 14.03 2.34 20.28
C ASN A 131 13.02 3.41 19.88
N ILE A 132 12.06 3.08 19.00
CA ILE A 132 10.99 3.96 18.56
C ILE A 132 9.73 3.62 19.35
N HIS A 133 9.30 4.50 20.27
CA HIS A 133 8.22 4.22 21.23
C HIS A 133 6.91 4.98 20.97
N HIS A 134 6.89 5.88 19.99
CA HIS A 134 5.72 6.71 19.64
C HIS A 134 4.99 6.16 18.39
N THR A 135 4.97 4.84 18.27
CA THR A 135 4.24 4.13 17.22
C THR A 135 3.07 3.34 17.82
N THR A 136 1.97 3.25 17.08
CA THR A 136 0.77 2.51 17.47
C THR A 136 0.35 1.55 16.34
N PRO A 137 0.40 0.23 16.57
CA PRO A 137 -0.15 -0.73 15.62
C PRO A 137 -1.69 -0.73 15.68
N ALA A 138 -2.36 -0.86 14.54
CA ALA A 138 -3.82 -0.90 14.45
C ALA A 138 -4.27 -2.00 13.48
N LEU A 139 -4.91 -3.05 14.03
CA LEU A 139 -5.46 -4.15 13.24
C LEU A 139 -6.81 -3.76 12.67
N ILE A 140 -7.00 -4.00 11.38
CA ILE A 140 -8.29 -3.85 10.71
C ILE A 140 -8.68 -5.13 9.98
N ARG A 141 -9.94 -5.21 9.54
CA ARG A 141 -10.41 -6.29 8.68
C ARG A 141 -10.49 -5.83 7.24
N VAL A 142 -10.21 -6.72 6.29
CA VAL A 142 -10.31 -6.42 4.85
C VAL A 142 -11.76 -6.11 4.45
N ASP A 143 -12.75 -6.80 5.03
CA ASP A 143 -14.17 -6.61 4.72
C ASP A 143 -14.76 -5.32 5.33
N GLU A 144 -14.17 -4.80 6.40
CA GLU A 144 -14.61 -3.61 7.12
C GLU A 144 -13.48 -2.58 7.33
N PRO A 145 -12.81 -2.11 6.26
CA PRO A 145 -11.64 -1.23 6.40
C PRO A 145 -11.97 0.12 7.05
N GLU A 146 -13.23 0.52 7.07
CA GLU A 146 -13.70 1.76 7.72
C GLU A 146 -13.65 1.71 9.23
N LYS A 147 -13.62 0.50 9.83
CA LYS A 147 -13.63 0.28 11.28
C LYS A 147 -12.22 0.28 11.85
N LEU A 148 -11.66 1.46 12.07
CA LEU A 148 -10.43 1.59 12.83
C LEU A 148 -10.69 1.41 14.33
N PRO A 149 -9.81 0.72 15.08
CA PRO A 149 -9.96 0.52 16.53
C PRO A 149 -9.75 1.80 17.34
N ILE A 150 -9.25 2.86 16.71
CA ILE A 150 -8.93 4.15 17.31
C ILE A 150 -9.64 5.24 16.51
N ASN A 151 -10.34 6.15 17.19
CA ASN A 151 -10.92 7.31 16.52
C ASN A 151 -9.82 8.33 16.18
N MET A 152 -9.59 8.55 14.90
CA MET A 152 -8.57 9.48 14.38
C MET A 152 -9.12 10.42 13.30
N ASP A 153 -10.43 10.54 13.20
CA ASP A 153 -11.06 11.37 12.17
C ASP A 153 -10.59 12.83 12.26
N GLY A 154 -10.07 13.35 11.16
CA GLY A 154 -9.57 14.71 11.06
C GLY A 154 -8.36 15.04 11.95
N THR A 155 -7.54 14.03 12.31
CA THR A 155 -6.39 14.24 13.24
C THR A 155 -5.02 13.99 12.61
N CYS A 156 -4.95 13.45 11.38
CA CYS A 156 -3.69 13.11 10.74
C CYS A 156 -3.20 14.24 9.85
N ASP A 157 -1.90 14.52 9.90
CA ASP A 157 -1.21 15.46 9.01
C ASP A 157 -0.79 14.78 7.71
N MET A 158 -0.62 13.46 7.75
CA MET A 158 -0.23 12.68 6.60
C MET A 158 -0.90 11.30 6.61
N PHE A 159 -1.38 10.89 5.43
CA PHE A 159 -1.79 9.52 5.12
C PHE A 159 -0.80 8.92 4.12
N LEU A 160 -0.13 7.84 4.51
CA LEU A 160 0.82 7.11 3.69
C LEU A 160 0.23 5.77 3.29
N CYS A 161 0.35 5.40 2.00
CA CYS A 161 -0.11 4.11 1.51
C CYS A 161 0.74 3.67 0.32
N THR A 162 1.68 2.76 0.56
CA THR A 162 2.60 2.24 -0.45
C THR A 162 2.48 0.72 -0.56
N PHE A 163 2.59 0.18 -1.77
CA PHE A 163 2.48 -1.25 -2.07
C PHE A 163 1.16 -1.92 -1.64
N VAL A 164 0.05 -1.16 -1.58
CA VAL A 164 -1.27 -1.65 -1.17
C VAL A 164 -2.29 -1.58 -2.31
N PHE A 165 -2.35 -0.46 -3.05
CA PHE A 165 -3.38 -0.28 -4.08
C PHE A 165 -3.31 -1.29 -5.23
N GLU A 166 -2.15 -1.86 -5.52
CA GLU A 166 -2.02 -2.97 -6.46
C GLU A 166 -2.55 -4.30 -5.93
N LEU A 167 -2.73 -4.40 -4.61
CA LEU A 167 -3.16 -5.59 -3.89
C LEU A 167 -4.66 -5.57 -3.54
N VAL A 168 -5.31 -4.40 -3.58
CA VAL A 168 -6.73 -4.31 -3.23
C VAL A 168 -7.59 -5.16 -4.16
N PRO A 169 -8.70 -5.73 -3.64
CA PRO A 169 -9.56 -6.63 -4.40
C PRO A 169 -10.11 -6.03 -5.70
N THR A 170 -10.54 -4.77 -5.65
CA THR A 170 -11.18 -4.06 -6.78
C THR A 170 -10.85 -2.56 -6.75
N PRO A 171 -11.05 -1.83 -7.87
CA PRO A 171 -10.99 -0.36 -7.87
C PRO A 171 -12.01 0.29 -6.92
N GLU A 172 -13.18 -0.31 -6.75
CA GLU A 172 -14.22 0.14 -5.82
C GLU A 172 -13.73 0.07 -4.38
N TYR A 173 -13.01 -0.99 -4.02
CA TYR A 173 -12.32 -1.08 -2.73
C TYR A 173 -11.27 0.03 -2.57
N GLY A 174 -10.51 0.33 -3.63
CA GLY A 174 -9.57 1.47 -3.63
C GLY A 174 -10.25 2.81 -3.35
N LYS A 175 -11.46 3.04 -3.88
CA LYS A 175 -12.26 4.25 -3.57
C LYS A 175 -12.63 4.34 -2.08
N ARG A 176 -12.95 3.20 -1.45
CA ARG A 176 -13.18 3.15 0.01
C ARG A 176 -11.95 3.62 0.78
N LEU A 177 -10.75 3.17 0.37
CA LEU A 177 -9.50 3.60 1.01
C LEU A 177 -9.24 5.10 0.84
N LEU A 178 -9.53 5.69 -0.32
CA LEU A 178 -9.43 7.14 -0.53
C LEU A 178 -10.41 7.91 0.36
N THR A 179 -11.63 7.41 0.54
CA THR A 179 -12.63 7.99 1.45
C THR A 179 -12.15 7.93 2.90
N ILE A 180 -11.53 6.82 3.31
CA ILE A 180 -10.91 6.66 4.63
C ILE A 180 -9.76 7.66 4.80
N ALA A 181 -8.85 7.76 3.83
CA ALA A 181 -7.75 8.73 3.86
C ALA A 181 -8.27 10.16 4.07
N ARG A 182 -9.28 10.57 3.27
CA ARG A 182 -9.90 11.89 3.43
C ARG A 182 -10.52 12.08 4.81
N ARG A 183 -11.19 11.07 5.36
CA ARG A 183 -11.80 11.13 6.69
C ARG A 183 -10.75 11.38 7.79
N LEU A 184 -9.64 10.66 7.74
CA LEU A 184 -8.58 10.70 8.75
C LEU A 184 -7.74 11.98 8.71
N LEU A 185 -7.54 12.55 7.53
CA LEU A 185 -6.73 13.75 7.33
C LEU A 185 -7.39 15.00 7.91
N LYS A 186 -6.60 15.91 8.48
CA LYS A 186 -6.99 17.30 8.77
C LYS A 186 -7.29 18.06 7.46
N PRO A 187 -8.08 19.15 7.50
CA PRO A 187 -8.16 20.05 6.35
C PRO A 187 -6.76 20.56 5.95
N GLY A 188 -6.46 20.56 4.66
CA GLY A 188 -5.14 20.96 4.12
C GLY A 188 -4.03 19.92 4.29
N ALA A 189 -4.25 18.86 5.06
CA ALA A 189 -3.26 17.78 5.24
C ALA A 189 -3.07 16.95 3.96
N THR A 190 -2.01 16.14 3.92
CA THR A 190 -1.54 15.51 2.70
C THR A 190 -1.62 13.99 2.74
N ALA A 191 -1.71 13.37 1.55
CA ALA A 191 -1.52 11.94 1.40
C ALA A 191 -0.44 11.65 0.35
N MET A 192 0.35 10.60 0.57
CA MET A 192 1.19 10.00 -0.45
C MET A 192 0.70 8.58 -0.69
N ILE A 193 0.16 8.34 -1.88
CA ILE A 193 -0.45 7.07 -2.27
C ILE A 193 0.26 6.53 -3.51
N GLN A 194 0.77 5.31 -3.40
CA GLN A 194 1.35 4.63 -4.53
C GLN A 194 0.33 3.68 -5.16
N ILE A 195 0.24 3.72 -6.47
CA ILE A 195 -0.50 2.76 -7.29
C ILE A 195 0.41 2.06 -8.28
N LYS A 196 -0.05 0.95 -8.81
CA LYS A 196 0.54 0.34 -10.00
C LYS A 196 -0.24 0.80 -11.23
N TYR A 197 0.43 1.51 -12.16
CA TYR A 197 -0.28 2.08 -13.29
C TYR A 197 -0.43 1.09 -14.47
N ALA A 198 -1.58 1.16 -15.11
CA ALA A 198 -1.86 0.47 -16.36
C ALA A 198 -1.44 1.34 -17.56
N THR A 199 -1.09 0.68 -18.65
CA THR A 199 -0.81 1.28 -19.96
C THR A 199 -1.75 0.69 -21.01
N ALA A 200 -1.55 1.04 -22.28
CA ALA A 200 -2.27 0.41 -23.39
C ALA A 200 -1.99 -1.11 -23.51
N ASP A 201 -0.84 -1.58 -22.97
CA ASP A 201 -0.49 -2.99 -22.98
C ASP A 201 -1.46 -3.81 -22.11
N ALA A 202 -2.07 -4.82 -22.72
CA ALA A 202 -3.00 -5.72 -22.04
C ALA A 202 -2.39 -6.44 -20.84
N SER A 203 -1.06 -6.67 -20.80
CA SER A 203 -0.36 -7.30 -19.69
C SER A 203 -0.37 -6.44 -18.41
N THR A 204 -0.60 -5.14 -18.56
CA THR A 204 -0.63 -4.18 -17.44
C THR A 204 -2.01 -3.98 -16.83
N LYS A 205 -3.07 -4.53 -17.45
CA LYS A 205 -4.46 -4.41 -16.97
C LYS A 205 -4.69 -5.21 -15.69
N PRO A 206 -5.65 -4.82 -14.84
CA PRO A 206 -5.96 -5.50 -13.57
C PRO A 206 -6.41 -6.93 -13.81
N ARG A 207 -6.09 -7.81 -12.89
CA ARG A 207 -6.38 -9.24 -13.03
C ARG A 207 -7.79 -9.63 -12.66
N ARG A 208 -8.34 -9.09 -11.60
CA ARG A 208 -9.71 -9.30 -11.08
C ARG A 208 -10.13 -10.75 -10.88
N TRP A 209 -9.16 -11.68 -10.77
CA TRP A 209 -9.39 -13.10 -10.58
C TRP A 209 -8.20 -13.79 -9.91
N GLY A 210 -8.48 -14.76 -9.03
CA GLY A 210 -7.47 -15.63 -8.45
C GLY A 210 -6.47 -14.92 -7.57
N TYR A 211 -6.93 -14.25 -6.51
CA TYR A 211 -6.15 -13.42 -5.60
C TYR A 211 -4.85 -14.12 -5.14
N ARG A 212 -4.94 -15.39 -4.73
CA ARG A 212 -3.80 -16.17 -4.21
C ARG A 212 -2.70 -16.47 -5.23
N PHE A 213 -3.00 -16.41 -6.52
CA PHE A 213 -2.03 -16.81 -7.56
C PHE A 213 -0.98 -15.76 -7.85
N ASN A 214 -1.31 -14.49 -7.68
CA ASN A 214 -0.39 -13.37 -7.86
C ASN A 214 -1.07 -12.11 -7.31
N VAL A 215 -0.75 -11.71 -6.11
CA VAL A 215 -1.36 -10.56 -5.44
C VAL A 215 -1.00 -9.23 -6.11
N ALA A 216 0.25 -9.06 -6.56
CA ALA A 216 0.66 -7.89 -7.32
C ALA A 216 -0.05 -7.82 -8.68
N ASN A 217 -0.64 -6.69 -9.04
CA ASN A 217 -1.51 -6.44 -10.18
C ASN A 217 -2.95 -6.99 -10.07
N MET A 218 -3.46 -7.22 -8.88
CA MET A 218 -4.89 -7.47 -8.70
C MET A 218 -5.68 -6.26 -9.21
N THR A 219 -5.26 -5.07 -8.79
CA THR A 219 -5.83 -3.82 -9.24
C THR A 219 -4.73 -2.91 -9.80
N THR A 220 -4.96 -2.38 -10.98
CA THR A 220 -4.13 -1.37 -11.63
C THR A 220 -5.03 -0.27 -12.16
N TYR A 221 -4.52 0.94 -12.21
CA TYR A 221 -5.28 2.12 -12.61
C TYR A 221 -4.59 2.80 -13.80
N SER A 222 -5.33 3.41 -14.72
CA SER A 222 -4.73 4.46 -15.54
C SER A 222 -4.39 5.67 -14.64
N ILE A 223 -3.43 6.47 -15.02
CA ILE A 223 -3.08 7.68 -14.27
C ILE A 223 -4.28 8.63 -14.21
N ASP A 224 -4.98 8.80 -15.33
CA ASP A 224 -6.14 9.66 -15.47
C ASP A 224 -7.32 9.18 -14.60
N ASP A 225 -7.69 7.89 -14.68
CA ASP A 225 -8.76 7.33 -13.86
C ASP A 225 -8.49 7.49 -12.35
N PHE A 226 -7.23 7.29 -11.93
CA PHE A 226 -6.89 7.43 -10.51
C PHE A 226 -6.89 8.88 -10.08
N TRP A 227 -6.43 9.80 -10.93
CA TRP A 227 -6.52 11.24 -10.69
C TRP A 227 -7.96 11.68 -10.42
N GLN A 228 -8.87 11.36 -11.36
CA GLN A 228 -10.30 11.68 -11.22
C GLN A 228 -10.94 11.01 -10.00
N THR A 229 -10.50 9.79 -9.67
CA THR A 229 -10.97 9.09 -8.47
C THR A 229 -10.55 9.81 -7.18
N CYS A 230 -9.33 10.32 -7.12
CA CYS A 230 -8.84 11.13 -5.99
C CYS A 230 -9.64 12.42 -5.83
N GLU A 231 -9.85 13.17 -6.92
CA GLU A 231 -10.66 14.40 -6.91
C GLU A 231 -12.10 14.13 -6.45
N SER A 232 -12.71 13.06 -6.96
CA SER A 232 -14.07 12.62 -6.56
C SER A 232 -14.15 12.24 -5.08
N ALA A 233 -13.05 11.78 -4.49
CA ALA A 233 -12.93 11.49 -3.07
C ALA A 233 -12.64 12.75 -2.21
N GLY A 234 -12.47 13.94 -2.80
CA GLY A 234 -12.13 15.17 -2.11
C GLY A 234 -10.65 15.27 -1.71
N LEU A 235 -9.80 14.59 -2.47
CA LEU A 235 -8.33 14.65 -2.37
C LEU A 235 -7.78 15.23 -3.67
N LYS A 236 -7.24 16.45 -3.60
CA LYS A 236 -6.70 17.16 -4.77
C LYS A 236 -5.29 16.65 -5.09
N PRO A 237 -5.05 16.07 -6.28
CA PRO A 237 -3.69 15.73 -6.70
C PRO A 237 -2.86 17.00 -6.94
N LEU A 238 -1.67 17.05 -6.37
CA LEU A 238 -0.71 18.14 -6.51
C LEU A 238 0.48 17.77 -7.39
N ALA A 239 0.93 16.51 -7.30
CA ALA A 239 2.05 16.01 -8.09
C ALA A 239 1.95 14.48 -8.26
N ILE A 240 2.62 13.97 -9.28
CA ILE A 240 2.80 12.54 -9.52
C ILE A 240 4.27 12.28 -9.84
N LYS A 241 4.83 11.25 -9.21
CA LYS A 241 6.14 10.69 -9.59
C LYS A 241 5.97 9.30 -10.16
N LEU A 242 6.42 9.11 -11.40
CA LEU A 242 6.39 7.80 -12.06
C LEU A 242 7.73 7.10 -11.87
N LEU A 243 7.68 5.84 -11.44
CA LEU A 243 8.82 4.93 -11.39
C LEU A 243 8.50 3.72 -12.29
N PRO A 244 8.98 3.71 -13.55
CA PRO A 244 8.77 2.58 -14.45
C PRO A 244 9.43 1.31 -13.93
N ASP A 245 10.58 1.44 -13.26
CA ASP A 245 11.32 0.35 -12.63
C ASP A 245 11.60 0.66 -11.15
N ALA A 246 11.42 -0.34 -10.31
CA ALA A 246 11.71 -0.28 -8.87
C ALA A 246 12.60 -1.47 -8.47
N PRO A 247 13.92 -1.39 -8.72
CA PRO A 247 14.85 -2.51 -8.57
C PRO A 247 14.94 -3.03 -7.12
N LEU A 248 14.72 -2.18 -6.11
CA LEU A 248 14.73 -2.61 -4.70
C LEU A 248 13.68 -3.68 -4.39
N VAL A 249 12.54 -3.65 -5.06
CA VAL A 249 11.46 -4.62 -4.86
C VAL A 249 11.34 -5.59 -6.04
N GLY A 250 12.17 -5.46 -7.07
CA GLY A 250 12.16 -6.32 -8.27
C GLY A 250 10.85 -6.21 -9.07
N ASP A 251 10.25 -5.05 -9.09
CA ASP A 251 8.96 -4.78 -9.76
C ASP A 251 9.00 -3.38 -10.41
N GLY A 252 7.87 -2.85 -10.90
CA GLY A 252 7.84 -1.55 -11.56
C GLY A 252 6.43 -1.08 -11.86
N ARG A 253 6.37 0.00 -12.66
CA ARG A 253 5.15 0.70 -13.04
C ARG A 253 4.42 1.31 -11.84
N TYR A 254 5.18 1.93 -10.95
CA TYR A 254 4.64 2.64 -9.80
C TYR A 254 4.42 4.11 -10.11
N ALA A 255 3.28 4.63 -9.67
CA ALA A 255 2.97 6.06 -9.66
C ALA A 255 2.65 6.47 -8.23
N TYR A 256 3.42 7.41 -7.71
CA TYR A 256 3.22 8.01 -6.40
C TYR A 256 2.45 9.31 -6.58
N PHE A 257 1.23 9.33 -6.07
CA PHE A 257 0.36 10.50 -6.06
C PHE A 257 0.57 11.25 -4.74
N PHE A 258 0.91 12.52 -4.84
CA PHE A 258 0.91 13.44 -3.73
C PHE A 258 -0.39 14.25 -3.77
N LEU A 259 -1.19 14.09 -2.72
CA LEU A 259 -2.56 14.59 -2.64
C LEU A 259 -2.71 15.52 -1.45
N GLN A 260 -3.66 16.46 -1.54
CA GLN A 260 -4.04 17.33 -0.44
C GLN A 260 -5.54 17.24 -0.19
N LYS A 261 -5.95 17.15 1.08
CA LYS A 261 -7.36 17.23 1.46
C LYS A 261 -7.85 18.68 1.32
N ASN A 262 -8.90 18.86 0.55
CA ASN A 262 -9.63 20.12 0.43
C ASN A 262 -10.33 20.48 1.73
#